data_0cab659293732f036a6a2ae84015f51b
#
_entry.id   0cab659293732f036a6a2ae84015f51b
#
_cell.length_a   1.000
_cell.length_b   1.000
_cell.length_c   1.000
_cell.angle_alpha   90.00
_cell.angle_beta   90.00
_cell.angle_gamma   90.00
#
_symmetry.space_group_name_H-M   'P 1'
#
loop_
_entity.id
_entity.type
_entity.pdbx_description
1 polymer ?
#
loop_
_entity_poly.entity_id
_entity_poly.type
_entity_poly.pdbx_seq_one_letter_code
_entity_poly.pdbx_strand_id
1 'polypeptide(L)'
;DAARSMMNQTEPAWSLLNPNNPSGLKQQIDAKLAELGSNHPAGVEYVTIDERKGPVHVQEGASIEPHVHLIGPCFIETNTTIRSHAYVREYTWMMPGSLLGHASESKHSLFMPGAKAPHFNYVGDSILGADVNLGAGTKLSNLRNDGSEVHVRIDGERLGSGLRKFGAVLGEGCALGCNSVTNPGVVLGCNNVVWPNVTVTGIHGPNVEHR
;
A
#
# COMPACT_ATOMS: atom_id res chain seq x y z
N ASP A 1 -9.22 -9.79 -14.09
CA ASP A 1 -8.05 -9.70 -13.20
C ASP A 1 -7.56 -8.25 -13.13
N ALA A 2 -8.23 -7.45 -12.26
CA ALA A 2 -8.02 -6.00 -12.17
C ALA A 2 -6.55 -5.63 -11.86
N ALA A 3 -5.87 -6.46 -11.08
CA ALA A 3 -4.48 -6.25 -10.71
C ALA A 3 -3.51 -6.34 -11.90
N ARG A 4 -3.74 -7.28 -12.81
CA ARG A 4 -2.91 -7.41 -14.01
C ARG A 4 -3.09 -6.26 -15.00
N SER A 5 -4.29 -5.68 -15.07
CA SER A 5 -4.56 -4.54 -15.95
C SER A 5 -3.90 -3.25 -15.48
N MET A 6 -3.57 -3.14 -14.20
CA MET A 6 -2.93 -1.95 -13.62
C MET A 6 -1.43 -1.90 -13.87
N MET A 7 -0.78 -3.05 -14.11
CA MET A 7 0.66 -3.16 -14.25
C MET A 7 1.04 -3.38 -15.72
N ASN A 8 1.98 -2.59 -16.21
CA ASN A 8 2.63 -2.90 -17.48
C ASN A 8 3.52 -4.14 -17.29
N GLN A 9 3.20 -5.22 -17.98
CA GLN A 9 3.89 -6.52 -17.85
C GLN A 9 5.35 -6.48 -18.31
N THR A 10 5.76 -5.43 -19.01
CA THR A 10 7.14 -5.24 -19.49
C THR A 10 8.01 -4.44 -18.52
N GLU A 11 7.43 -3.89 -17.47
CA GLU A 11 8.12 -3.09 -16.47
C GLU A 11 8.15 -3.80 -15.11
N PRO A 12 9.15 -3.51 -14.24
CA PRO A 12 9.13 -4.00 -12.87
C PRO A 12 7.89 -3.52 -12.12
N ALA A 13 7.31 -4.36 -11.25
CA ALA A 13 6.09 -4.03 -10.51
C ALA A 13 6.16 -2.70 -9.73
N TRP A 14 7.34 -2.33 -9.22
CA TRP A 14 7.53 -1.05 -8.53
C TRP A 14 7.49 0.18 -9.44
N SER A 15 7.51 0.01 -10.79
CA SER A 15 7.31 1.13 -11.71
C SER A 15 5.95 1.80 -11.52
N LEU A 16 4.95 1.04 -11.02
CA LEU A 16 3.65 1.57 -10.63
C LEU A 16 3.73 2.67 -9.57
N LEU A 17 4.75 2.62 -8.69
CA LEU A 17 4.99 3.61 -7.63
C LEU A 17 5.77 4.85 -8.13
N ASN A 18 6.21 4.87 -9.39
CA ASN A 18 6.91 6.02 -9.93
C ASN A 18 5.93 7.16 -10.24
N PRO A 19 6.03 8.31 -9.55
CA PRO A 19 5.09 9.41 -9.76
C PRO A 19 5.17 10.04 -11.16
N ASN A 20 6.23 9.75 -11.92
CA ASN A 20 6.41 10.22 -13.30
C ASN A 20 6.00 9.16 -14.35
N ASN A 21 5.62 7.95 -13.93
CA ASN A 21 5.13 6.92 -14.85
C ASN A 21 3.71 7.29 -15.31
N PRO A 22 3.47 7.48 -16.63
CA PRO A 22 2.13 7.80 -17.15
C PRO A 22 1.04 6.77 -16.80
N SER A 23 1.45 5.53 -16.53
CA SER A 23 0.58 4.43 -16.08
C SER A 23 0.74 4.14 -14.59
N GLY A 24 1.38 5.04 -13.82
CA GLY A 24 1.63 4.87 -12.40
C GLY A 24 0.38 4.97 -11.53
N LEU A 25 0.49 4.53 -10.28
CA LEU A 25 -0.60 4.55 -9.30
C LEU A 25 -1.22 5.93 -9.15
N LYS A 26 -0.38 6.97 -9.09
CA LYS A 26 -0.81 8.35 -8.98
C LYS A 26 -1.74 8.73 -10.14
N GLN A 27 -1.30 8.50 -11.38
CA GLN A 27 -2.04 8.86 -12.59
C GLN A 27 -3.35 8.06 -12.71
N GLN A 28 -3.33 6.80 -12.30
CA GLN A 28 -4.54 5.97 -12.31
C GLN A 28 -5.57 6.46 -11.27
N ILE A 29 -5.12 6.85 -10.07
CA ILE A 29 -6.00 7.46 -9.04
C ILE A 29 -6.55 8.80 -9.54
N ASP A 30 -5.70 9.67 -10.06
CA ASP A 30 -6.10 10.98 -10.58
C ASP A 30 -7.16 10.84 -11.69
N ALA A 31 -6.98 9.88 -12.61
CA ALA A 31 -7.94 9.60 -13.68
C ALA A 31 -9.30 9.12 -13.13
N LYS A 32 -9.28 8.18 -12.18
CA LYS A 32 -10.53 7.70 -11.54
C LYS A 32 -11.25 8.82 -10.78
N LEU A 33 -10.52 9.63 -10.06
CA LEU A 33 -11.11 10.73 -9.29
C LEU A 33 -11.60 11.88 -10.18
N ALA A 34 -11.00 12.07 -11.34
CA ALA A 34 -11.51 13.01 -12.34
C ALA A 34 -12.86 12.56 -12.92
N GLU A 35 -13.06 11.26 -13.07
CA GLU A 35 -14.32 10.67 -13.54
C GLU A 35 -15.40 10.65 -12.46
N LEU A 36 -15.04 10.21 -11.24
CA LEU A 36 -15.99 9.89 -10.18
C LEU A 36 -16.27 11.07 -9.23
N GLY A 37 -15.32 11.99 -9.09
CA GLY A 37 -15.38 13.08 -8.12
C GLY A 37 -15.25 12.64 -6.67
N SER A 38 -15.50 13.56 -5.74
CA SER A 38 -15.57 13.28 -4.31
C SER A 38 -16.84 12.52 -3.97
N ASN A 39 -16.70 11.52 -3.09
CA ASN A 39 -17.82 10.83 -2.49
C ASN A 39 -17.48 10.46 -1.04
N HIS A 40 -18.31 10.90 -0.10
CA HIS A 40 -18.07 10.70 1.31
C HIS A 40 -19.09 9.71 1.91
N PRO A 41 -18.66 8.83 2.82
CA PRO A 41 -19.59 7.91 3.45
C PRO A 41 -20.65 8.68 4.26
N ALA A 42 -21.92 8.32 4.08
CA ALA A 42 -23.00 8.90 4.85
C ALA A 42 -23.03 8.34 6.28
N GLY A 43 -23.39 9.19 7.25
CA GLY A 43 -23.66 8.75 8.62
C GLY A 43 -22.43 8.37 9.46
N VAL A 44 -21.22 8.71 9.01
CA VAL A 44 -20.01 8.52 9.82
C VAL A 44 -19.79 9.73 10.73
N GLU A 45 -19.66 9.47 12.02
CA GLU A 45 -19.35 10.50 13.01
C GLU A 45 -17.85 10.53 13.30
N TYR A 46 -17.34 11.74 13.60
CA TYR A 46 -15.95 11.97 14.00
C TYR A 46 -14.89 11.52 12.97
N VAL A 47 -15.25 11.48 11.68
CA VAL A 47 -14.28 11.26 10.59
C VAL A 47 -13.81 12.60 10.06
N THR A 48 -12.49 12.77 9.93
CA THR A 48 -11.89 13.96 9.32
C THR A 48 -11.58 13.68 7.85
N ILE A 49 -12.11 14.53 6.97
CA ILE A 49 -11.86 14.45 5.52
C ILE A 49 -11.14 15.73 5.10
N ASP A 50 -9.95 15.58 4.51
CA ASP A 50 -9.11 16.70 4.04
C ASP A 50 -8.89 16.59 2.53
N GLU A 51 -9.59 17.42 1.77
CA GLU A 51 -9.53 17.48 0.31
C GLU A 51 -8.71 18.65 -0.23
N ARG A 52 -7.91 19.31 0.60
CA ARG A 52 -7.08 20.45 0.14
C ARG A 52 -6.07 20.08 -0.95
N LYS A 53 -5.74 18.79 -1.09
CA LYS A 53 -4.80 18.29 -2.09
C LYS A 53 -5.46 17.51 -3.22
N GLY A 54 -6.72 17.15 -3.09
CA GLY A 54 -7.49 16.41 -4.08
C GLY A 54 -8.67 15.65 -3.47
N PRO A 55 -9.52 15.05 -4.32
CA PRO A 55 -10.74 14.39 -3.89
C PRO A 55 -10.52 13.18 -3.00
N VAL A 56 -11.45 12.93 -2.07
CA VAL A 56 -11.60 11.67 -1.34
C VAL A 56 -12.83 10.96 -1.91
N HIS A 57 -12.63 9.78 -2.48
CA HIS A 57 -13.74 8.97 -2.97
C HIS A 57 -13.84 7.66 -2.19
N VAL A 58 -14.96 7.50 -1.49
CA VAL A 58 -15.31 6.29 -0.75
C VAL A 58 -16.55 5.68 -1.38
N GLN A 59 -16.43 4.48 -1.93
CA GLN A 59 -17.56 3.77 -2.54
C GLN A 59 -18.55 3.28 -1.50
N GLU A 60 -19.78 3.13 -1.91
CA GLU A 60 -20.83 2.50 -1.11
C GLU A 60 -20.44 1.08 -0.68
N GLY A 61 -20.80 0.69 0.55
CA GLY A 61 -20.42 -0.58 1.15
C GLY A 61 -19.04 -0.59 1.83
N ALA A 62 -18.25 0.48 1.72
CA ALA A 62 -17.06 0.63 2.57
C ALA A 62 -17.46 1.01 4.00
N SER A 63 -16.76 0.43 4.98
CA SER A 63 -16.96 0.69 6.42
C SER A 63 -15.84 1.58 6.95
N ILE A 64 -16.20 2.78 7.42
CA ILE A 64 -15.27 3.74 8.00
C ILE A 64 -15.64 3.94 9.46
N GLU A 65 -14.77 3.56 10.39
CA GLU A 65 -14.98 3.72 11.82
C GLU A 65 -14.73 5.17 12.29
N PRO A 66 -15.23 5.57 13.47
CA PRO A 66 -14.97 6.89 14.04
C PRO A 66 -13.48 7.20 14.23
N HIS A 67 -13.13 8.49 14.18
CA HIS A 67 -11.79 9.02 14.37
C HIS A 67 -10.79 8.62 13.25
N VAL A 68 -11.27 8.17 12.11
CA VAL A 68 -10.45 8.01 10.90
C VAL A 68 -10.13 9.38 10.30
N HIS A 69 -8.93 9.51 9.75
CA HIS A 69 -8.51 10.70 9.01
C HIS A 69 -8.19 10.30 7.57
N LEU A 70 -8.95 10.86 6.61
CA LEU A 70 -8.77 10.65 5.18
C LEU A 70 -8.22 11.92 4.53
N ILE A 71 -7.07 11.83 3.87
CA ILE A 71 -6.48 12.92 3.08
C ILE A 71 -6.50 12.53 1.61
N GLY A 72 -7.18 13.32 0.81
CA GLY A 72 -7.18 13.18 -0.66
C GLY A 72 -5.88 13.66 -1.33
N PRO A 73 -5.64 13.23 -2.58
CA PRO A 73 -6.48 12.32 -3.33
C PRO A 73 -6.34 10.88 -2.83
N CYS A 74 -7.46 10.18 -2.60
CA CYS A 74 -7.47 8.75 -2.27
C CYS A 74 -8.75 8.08 -2.78
N PHE A 75 -8.65 6.78 -3.07
CA PHE A 75 -9.74 6.00 -3.62
C PHE A 75 -9.97 4.73 -2.80
N ILE A 76 -11.16 4.63 -2.19
CA ILE A 76 -11.56 3.55 -1.28
C ILE A 76 -12.73 2.81 -1.93
N GLU A 77 -12.51 1.57 -2.31
CA GLU A 77 -13.52 0.77 -3.00
C GLU A 77 -14.47 0.05 -2.02
N THR A 78 -15.50 -0.55 -2.60
CA THR A 78 -16.55 -1.25 -1.86
C THR A 78 -16.02 -2.37 -0.94
N ASN A 79 -16.74 -2.68 0.13
CA ASN A 79 -16.38 -3.71 1.12
C ASN A 79 -15.01 -3.53 1.80
N THR A 80 -14.41 -2.35 1.66
CA THR A 80 -13.19 -1.97 2.37
C THR A 80 -13.51 -1.62 3.82
N THR A 81 -12.60 -1.93 4.74
CA THR A 81 -12.73 -1.53 6.14
C THR A 81 -11.60 -0.62 6.55
N ILE A 82 -11.92 0.56 7.09
CA ILE A 82 -10.95 1.47 7.70
C ILE A 82 -11.32 1.65 9.17
N ARG A 83 -10.44 1.14 10.07
CA ARG A 83 -10.71 1.11 11.50
C ARG A 83 -10.30 2.40 12.19
N SER A 84 -10.87 2.58 13.36
CA SER A 84 -10.68 3.77 14.21
C SER A 84 -9.21 4.18 14.36
N HIS A 85 -8.98 5.50 14.28
CA HIS A 85 -7.67 6.16 14.35
C HIS A 85 -6.71 5.81 13.20
N ALA A 86 -7.19 5.19 12.13
CA ALA A 86 -6.38 5.01 10.91
C ALA A 86 -6.12 6.36 10.23
N TYR A 87 -4.93 6.50 9.64
CA TYR A 87 -4.48 7.70 8.93
C TYR A 87 -4.24 7.34 7.47
N VAL A 88 -5.22 7.63 6.61
CA VAL A 88 -5.15 7.43 5.16
C VAL A 88 -4.65 8.71 4.53
N ARG A 89 -3.51 8.63 3.87
CA ARG A 89 -2.89 9.77 3.20
C ARG A 89 -3.00 9.67 1.70
N GLU A 90 -2.50 10.72 1.05
CA GLU A 90 -2.61 10.94 -0.38
C GLU A 90 -2.14 9.74 -1.20
N TYR A 91 -2.84 9.46 -2.27
CA TYR A 91 -2.58 8.40 -3.23
C TYR A 91 -2.63 6.99 -2.63
N THR A 92 -3.42 6.81 -1.59
CA THR A 92 -3.80 5.46 -1.14
C THR A 92 -4.98 4.97 -1.97
N TRP A 93 -4.83 3.79 -2.55
CA TRP A 93 -5.92 3.07 -3.21
C TRP A 93 -6.18 1.76 -2.49
N MET A 94 -7.39 1.61 -1.99
CA MET A 94 -7.84 0.40 -1.31
C MET A 94 -8.88 -0.31 -2.16
N MET A 95 -8.52 -1.49 -2.68
CA MET A 95 -9.39 -2.32 -3.52
C MET A 95 -10.37 -3.15 -2.66
N PRO A 96 -11.39 -3.79 -3.27
CA PRO A 96 -12.47 -4.44 -2.53
C PRO A 96 -12.00 -5.45 -1.48
N GLY A 97 -12.62 -5.39 -0.30
CA GLY A 97 -12.35 -6.32 0.81
C GLY A 97 -11.03 -6.07 1.55
N SER A 98 -10.26 -5.04 1.17
CA SER A 98 -9.03 -4.69 1.87
C SER A 98 -9.32 -4.01 3.22
N LEU A 99 -8.32 -4.00 4.11
CA LEU A 99 -8.45 -3.48 5.46
C LEU A 99 -7.22 -2.65 5.87
N LEU A 100 -7.47 -1.41 6.31
CA LEU A 100 -6.52 -0.63 7.08
C LEU A 100 -7.03 -0.50 8.51
N GLY A 101 -6.28 -1.07 9.46
CA GLY A 101 -6.74 -1.27 10.82
C GLY A 101 -6.40 -0.13 11.78
N HIS A 102 -6.68 -0.38 13.06
CA HIS A 102 -6.51 0.60 14.13
C HIS A 102 -5.10 1.19 14.19
N ALA A 103 -5.03 2.52 14.25
CA ALA A 103 -3.80 3.31 14.34
C ALA A 103 -2.74 2.94 13.29
N SER A 104 -3.19 2.51 12.10
CA SER A 104 -2.33 2.24 10.95
C SER A 104 -2.29 3.44 10.01
N GLU A 105 -1.15 3.63 9.35
CA GLU A 105 -0.94 4.70 8.38
C GLU A 105 -0.69 4.12 6.99
N SER A 106 -1.35 4.69 5.98
CA SER A 106 -1.08 4.40 4.56
C SER A 106 -0.86 5.68 3.77
N LYS A 107 0.11 5.64 2.86
CA LYS A 107 0.43 6.75 1.93
C LYS A 107 0.95 6.21 0.61
N HIS A 108 0.43 6.72 -0.51
CA HIS A 108 0.91 6.38 -1.85
C HIS A 108 1.10 4.87 -2.01
N SER A 109 0.05 4.12 -1.72
CA SER A 109 0.11 2.66 -1.64
C SER A 109 -1.14 2.03 -2.24
N LEU A 110 -0.97 0.84 -2.80
CA LEU A 110 -2.02 0.02 -3.36
C LEU A 110 -2.28 -1.18 -2.44
N PHE A 111 -3.51 -1.31 -1.98
CA PHE A 111 -4.02 -2.51 -1.32
C PHE A 111 -4.87 -3.28 -2.33
N MET A 112 -4.39 -4.40 -2.80
CA MET A 112 -5.15 -5.28 -3.70
C MET A 112 -6.28 -5.99 -2.95
N PRO A 113 -7.21 -6.67 -3.65
CA PRO A 113 -8.36 -7.28 -2.99
C PRO A 113 -7.98 -8.17 -1.80
N GLY A 114 -8.64 -7.96 -0.68
CA GLY A 114 -8.41 -8.73 0.55
C GLY A 114 -7.12 -8.41 1.33
N ALA A 115 -6.26 -7.51 0.84
CA ALA A 115 -5.04 -7.14 1.54
C ALA A 115 -5.32 -6.43 2.88
N LYS A 116 -4.57 -6.78 3.94
CA LYS A 116 -4.83 -6.35 5.31
C LYS A 116 -3.60 -5.82 6.02
N ALA A 117 -3.73 -4.61 6.59
CA ALA A 117 -2.80 -3.99 7.53
C ALA A 117 -3.56 -3.64 8.82
N PRO A 118 -3.86 -4.63 9.70
CA PRO A 118 -4.94 -4.52 10.68
C PRO A 118 -4.60 -3.76 11.97
N HIS A 119 -3.32 -3.59 12.35
CA HIS A 119 -2.94 -3.03 13.64
C HIS A 119 -1.58 -2.35 13.64
N PHE A 120 -1.52 -1.05 13.92
CA PHE A 120 -0.27 -0.29 14.13
C PHE A 120 0.72 -0.44 12.98
N ASN A 121 0.23 -0.57 11.75
CA ASN A 121 1.07 -0.78 10.59
C ASN A 121 1.45 0.56 9.94
N TYR A 122 2.62 0.57 9.29
CA TYR A 122 3.01 1.63 8.36
C TYR A 122 3.15 1.07 6.96
N VAL A 123 2.36 1.60 6.02
CA VAL A 123 2.35 1.20 4.61
C VAL A 123 2.60 2.44 3.76
N GLY A 124 3.84 2.69 3.42
CA GLY A 124 4.23 3.85 2.61
C GLY A 124 4.88 3.45 1.30
N ASP A 125 4.45 4.07 0.18
CA ASP A 125 5.01 3.86 -1.15
C ASP A 125 5.16 2.37 -1.47
N SER A 126 4.07 1.60 -1.30
CA SER A 126 4.08 0.12 -1.30
C SER A 126 2.91 -0.47 -2.09
N ILE A 127 3.08 -1.72 -2.52
CA ILE A 127 2.03 -2.52 -3.15
C ILE A 127 1.83 -3.79 -2.32
N LEU A 128 0.62 -3.98 -1.81
CA LEU A 128 0.19 -5.19 -1.13
C LEU A 128 -0.64 -6.01 -2.12
N GLY A 129 -0.14 -7.17 -2.52
CA GLY A 129 -0.85 -8.14 -3.35
C GLY A 129 -2.15 -8.64 -2.71
N ALA A 130 -2.96 -9.36 -3.47
CA ALA A 130 -4.20 -9.91 -2.96
C ALA A 130 -3.95 -10.80 -1.73
N ASP A 131 -4.84 -10.71 -0.75
CA ASP A 131 -4.81 -11.51 0.48
C ASP A 131 -3.52 -11.41 1.32
N VAL A 132 -2.68 -10.39 1.08
CA VAL A 132 -1.54 -10.08 1.96
C VAL A 132 -2.05 -9.75 3.36
N ASN A 133 -1.37 -10.28 4.39
CA ASN A 133 -1.67 -9.95 5.78
C ASN A 133 -0.43 -9.45 6.52
N LEU A 134 -0.50 -8.25 7.06
CA LEU A 134 0.55 -7.69 7.92
C LEU A 134 0.19 -7.92 9.39
N GLY A 135 1.06 -8.59 10.14
CA GLY A 135 0.95 -8.71 11.60
C GLY A 135 1.03 -7.34 12.30
N ALA A 136 0.58 -7.29 13.55
CA ALA A 136 0.58 -6.05 14.32
C ALA A 136 1.98 -5.42 14.40
N GLY A 137 2.05 -4.11 14.17
CA GLY A 137 3.31 -3.37 14.24
C GLY A 137 4.27 -3.58 13.06
N THR A 138 3.87 -4.32 12.02
CA THR A 138 4.68 -4.43 10.79
C THR A 138 4.85 -3.07 10.12
N LYS A 139 6.07 -2.77 9.68
CA LYS A 139 6.42 -1.51 9.02
C LYS A 139 7.10 -1.76 7.68
N LEU A 140 6.55 -1.19 6.62
CA LEU A 140 7.18 -1.19 5.31
C LEU A 140 8.00 0.10 5.17
N SER A 141 9.30 0.02 5.51
CA SER A 141 10.20 1.19 5.47
C SER A 141 10.41 1.64 4.01
N ASN A 142 10.12 2.90 3.72
CA ASN A 142 10.09 3.41 2.34
C ASN A 142 11.19 4.41 2.00
N LEU A 143 12.00 4.82 2.98
CA LEU A 143 13.05 5.82 2.79
C LEU A 143 14.37 5.31 3.38
N ARG A 144 15.44 5.43 2.62
CA ARG A 144 16.79 5.15 3.11
C ARG A 144 17.24 6.23 4.11
N ASN A 145 18.04 5.84 5.10
CA ASN A 145 18.55 6.76 6.12
C ASN A 145 19.41 7.89 5.53
N ASP A 146 20.10 7.63 4.42
CA ASP A 146 20.91 8.62 3.70
C ASP A 146 20.07 9.50 2.74
N GLY A 147 18.75 9.23 2.63
CA GLY A 147 17.82 9.96 1.77
C GLY A 147 18.05 9.79 0.27
N SER A 148 18.99 8.91 -0.14
CA SER A 148 19.28 8.65 -1.54
C SER A 148 18.23 7.72 -2.19
N GLU A 149 18.40 7.50 -3.50
CA GLU A 149 17.58 6.57 -4.28
C GLU A 149 17.61 5.15 -3.69
N VAL A 150 16.45 4.51 -3.66
CA VAL A 150 16.34 3.10 -3.28
C VAL A 150 16.89 2.23 -4.41
N HIS A 151 17.75 1.28 -4.05
CA HIS A 151 18.33 0.32 -4.99
C HIS A 151 17.79 -1.07 -4.69
N VAL A 152 17.57 -1.84 -5.74
CA VAL A 152 17.25 -3.25 -5.68
C VAL A 152 18.45 -4.10 -6.12
N ARG A 153 18.50 -5.35 -5.71
CA ARG A 153 19.51 -6.30 -6.18
C ARG A 153 18.84 -7.42 -6.95
N ILE A 154 19.26 -7.59 -8.22
CA ILE A 154 18.77 -8.66 -9.10
C ILE A 154 20.01 -9.37 -9.63
N ASP A 155 20.06 -10.70 -9.46
CA ASP A 155 21.19 -11.54 -9.90
C ASP A 155 22.56 -11.04 -9.43
N GLY A 156 22.61 -10.47 -8.23
CA GLY A 156 23.83 -9.92 -7.62
C GLY A 156 24.16 -8.49 -8.04
N GLU A 157 23.55 -7.95 -9.08
CA GLU A 157 23.74 -6.59 -9.54
C GLU A 157 22.87 -5.60 -8.76
N ARG A 158 23.41 -4.42 -8.50
CA ARG A 158 22.73 -3.31 -7.84
C ARG A 158 22.12 -2.39 -8.90
N LEU A 159 20.80 -2.36 -8.96
CA LEU A 159 20.06 -1.54 -9.91
C LEU A 159 19.33 -0.39 -9.18
N GLY A 160 19.34 0.80 -9.77
CA GLY A 160 18.51 1.90 -9.31
C GLY A 160 17.03 1.60 -9.56
N SER A 161 16.19 1.87 -8.59
CA SER A 161 14.74 1.74 -8.77
C SER A 161 14.11 2.93 -9.51
N GLY A 162 14.81 4.03 -9.63
CA GLY A 162 14.28 5.32 -10.06
C GLY A 162 13.49 6.05 -8.97
N LEU A 163 13.44 5.51 -7.75
CA LEU A 163 12.58 5.99 -6.67
C LEU A 163 13.39 6.39 -5.43
N ARG A 164 13.16 7.59 -4.93
CA ARG A 164 13.69 8.03 -3.64
C ARG A 164 12.92 7.41 -2.47
N LYS A 165 11.61 7.16 -2.67
CA LYS A 165 10.74 6.47 -1.72
C LYS A 165 10.17 5.22 -2.37
N PHE A 166 10.46 4.08 -1.79
CA PHE A 166 9.98 2.79 -2.22
C PHE A 166 9.96 1.85 -1.00
N GLY A 167 8.78 1.50 -0.54
CA GLY A 167 8.58 0.59 0.59
C GLY A 167 8.78 -0.85 0.18
N ALA A 168 7.69 -1.54 -0.13
CA ALA A 168 7.73 -2.93 -0.54
C ALA A 168 6.72 -3.25 -1.65
N VAL A 169 7.02 -4.28 -2.44
CA VAL A 169 6.05 -4.99 -3.27
C VAL A 169 5.90 -6.38 -2.68
N LEU A 170 4.71 -6.68 -2.17
CA LEU A 170 4.38 -7.97 -1.57
C LEU A 170 3.45 -8.73 -2.53
N GLY A 171 3.88 -9.90 -2.98
CA GLY A 171 3.07 -10.78 -3.81
C GLY A 171 1.84 -11.32 -3.07
N GLU A 172 0.91 -11.86 -3.82
CA GLU A 172 -0.33 -12.45 -3.30
C GLU A 172 -0.04 -13.47 -2.19
N GLY A 173 -0.88 -13.45 -1.13
CA GLY A 173 -0.82 -14.41 -0.02
C GLY A 173 0.39 -14.26 0.92
N CYS A 174 1.20 -13.20 0.80
CA CYS A 174 2.28 -12.96 1.75
C CYS A 174 1.73 -12.72 3.17
N ALA A 175 2.35 -13.35 4.16
CA ALA A 175 2.01 -13.20 5.57
C ALA A 175 3.23 -12.72 6.37
N LEU A 176 3.13 -11.50 6.91
CA LEU A 176 4.20 -10.90 7.70
C LEU A 176 3.84 -10.94 9.20
N GLY A 177 4.72 -11.52 10.01
CA GLY A 177 4.54 -11.64 11.46
C GLY A 177 4.62 -10.29 12.19
N CYS A 178 4.16 -10.27 13.44
CA CYS A 178 4.14 -9.04 14.25
C CYS A 178 5.54 -8.41 14.38
N ASN A 179 5.59 -7.07 14.34
CA ASN A 179 6.80 -6.26 14.43
C ASN A 179 7.88 -6.59 13.37
N SER A 180 7.55 -7.32 12.31
CA SER A 180 8.48 -7.47 11.20
C SER A 180 8.68 -6.13 10.47
N VAL A 181 9.83 -5.98 9.85
CA VAL A 181 10.19 -4.77 9.09
C VAL A 181 10.69 -5.15 7.72
N THR A 182 10.23 -4.47 6.68
CA THR A 182 10.89 -4.53 5.38
C THR A 182 11.77 -3.30 5.18
N ASN A 183 13.00 -3.50 4.75
CA ASN A 183 13.85 -2.40 4.32
C ASN A 183 13.36 -1.82 2.99
N PRO A 184 13.70 -0.55 2.65
CA PRO A 184 13.27 0.06 1.40
C PRO A 184 13.66 -0.78 0.17
N GLY A 185 12.69 -0.98 -0.72
CA GLY A 185 12.88 -1.72 -1.96
C GLY A 185 12.75 -3.24 -1.85
N VAL A 186 12.15 -3.75 -0.78
CA VAL A 186 11.85 -5.19 -0.67
C VAL A 186 10.80 -5.60 -1.69
N VAL A 187 11.07 -6.72 -2.37
CA VAL A 187 10.09 -7.39 -3.23
C VAL A 187 9.98 -8.84 -2.80
N LEU A 188 8.79 -9.25 -2.38
CA LEU A 188 8.47 -10.63 -2.04
C LEU A 188 7.55 -11.22 -3.10
N GLY A 189 7.93 -12.38 -3.66
CA GLY A 189 7.03 -13.19 -4.48
C GLY A 189 5.82 -13.69 -3.69
N CYS A 190 4.90 -14.38 -4.35
CA CYS A 190 3.69 -14.88 -3.70
C CYS A 190 3.99 -15.85 -2.54
N ASN A 191 3.10 -15.87 -1.54
CA ASN A 191 3.12 -16.82 -0.41
C ASN A 191 4.41 -16.80 0.43
N ASN A 192 5.10 -15.66 0.50
CA ASN A 192 6.21 -15.52 1.44
C ASN A 192 5.68 -15.41 2.88
N VAL A 193 6.37 -16.04 3.80
CA VAL A 193 6.08 -15.96 5.24
C VAL A 193 7.25 -15.30 5.94
N VAL A 194 6.99 -14.23 6.68
CA VAL A 194 7.99 -13.54 7.51
C VAL A 194 7.64 -13.76 8.98
N TRP A 195 8.57 -14.28 9.75
CA TRP A 195 8.36 -14.52 11.18
C TRP A 195 8.33 -13.20 11.97
N PRO A 196 7.73 -13.20 13.18
CA PRO A 196 7.71 -12.02 14.03
C PRO A 196 9.11 -11.49 14.34
N ASN A 197 9.25 -10.15 14.39
CA ASN A 197 10.49 -9.42 14.66
C ASN A 197 11.62 -9.62 13.62
N VAL A 198 11.33 -10.21 12.48
CA VAL A 198 12.33 -10.38 11.40
C VAL A 198 12.40 -9.12 10.54
N THR A 199 13.62 -8.73 10.17
CA THR A 199 13.86 -7.68 9.18
C THR A 199 14.22 -8.31 7.85
N VAL A 200 13.43 -8.02 6.81
CA VAL A 200 13.64 -8.51 5.45
C VAL A 200 14.29 -7.44 4.58
N THR A 201 15.21 -7.86 3.71
CA THR A 201 15.85 -6.97 2.72
C THR A 201 16.01 -7.68 1.38
N GLY A 202 15.89 -6.94 0.27
CA GLY A 202 16.14 -7.45 -1.08
C GLY A 202 14.91 -8.05 -1.75
N ILE A 203 15.18 -8.84 -2.80
CA ILE A 203 14.18 -9.48 -3.64
C ILE A 203 14.19 -10.98 -3.39
N HIS A 204 13.02 -11.55 -3.16
CA HIS A 204 12.86 -12.98 -2.88
C HIS A 204 11.77 -13.57 -3.79
N GLY A 205 12.04 -14.76 -4.31
CA GLY A 205 11.05 -15.54 -5.07
C GLY A 205 9.83 -15.95 -4.24
N PRO A 206 8.89 -16.66 -4.84
CA PRO A 206 7.70 -17.13 -4.12
C PRO A 206 8.01 -18.26 -3.13
N ASN A 207 7.12 -18.43 -2.14
CA ASN A 207 7.14 -19.53 -1.15
C ASN A 207 8.41 -19.57 -0.29
N VAL A 208 8.98 -18.40 0.05
CA VAL A 208 10.14 -18.30 0.94
C VAL A 208 9.69 -18.01 2.36
N GLU A 209 10.34 -18.64 3.33
CA GLU A 209 10.17 -18.40 4.75
C GLU A 209 11.38 -17.64 5.31
N HIS A 210 11.12 -16.48 5.94
CA HIS A 210 12.11 -15.60 6.57
C HIS A 210 12.02 -15.74 8.09
N ARG A 211 13.13 -16.21 8.70
CA ARG A 211 13.22 -16.45 10.15
C ARG A 211 14.30 -15.62 10.80
#